data_69a963ae190977253eaf734de849370b
#
_entry.id   69a963ae190977253eaf734de849370b
#
_cell.length_a   1.000
_cell.length_b   1.000
_cell.length_c   1.000
_cell.angle_alpha   90.00
_cell.angle_beta   90.00
_cell.angle_gamma   90.00
#
_symmetry.space_group_name_H-M   'P 1'
#
loop_
_entity.id
_entity.type
_entity.pdbx_description
1 polymer ?
#
loop_
_entity_poly.entity_id
_entity_poly.type
_entity_poly.pdbx_seq_one_letter_code
_entity_poly.pdbx_strand_id
1 'polypeptide(L)'
;MLIGYARVSTEDQNLALQRSALKGVGCKRIYEEKVSGAKWARPKLARMLDQLRAGDVVVVSRLDRLARSTRDLLEIAEQLKEAEAGLRSLHEPWADTTSPAGRMVLTVFAGIAEFERELIHERTRSGRVAAKA
;
A
#
# COMPACT_ATOMS: atom_id res chain seq x y z
N MET A 1 10.84 13.54 6.54
CA MET A 1 11.73 12.39 6.80
C MET A 1 11.31 11.21 5.95
N LEU A 2 12.25 10.50 5.38
CA LEU A 2 11.95 9.28 4.62
C LEU A 2 11.89 8.10 5.57
N ILE A 3 10.78 7.37 5.52
CA ILE A 3 10.52 6.21 6.37
C ILE A 3 10.30 5.00 5.45
N GLY A 4 11.10 3.95 5.64
CA GLY A 4 11.01 2.76 4.82
C GLY A 4 10.09 1.71 5.44
N TYR A 5 9.41 0.97 4.59
CA TYR A 5 8.64 -0.22 4.99
C TYR A 5 9.05 -1.39 4.11
N ALA A 6 9.47 -2.48 4.74
CA ALA A 6 9.88 -3.70 4.06
C ALA A 6 9.06 -4.88 4.59
N ARG A 7 8.51 -5.67 3.68
CA ARG A 7 7.69 -6.84 4.03
C ARG A 7 8.13 -8.05 3.22
N VAL A 8 8.24 -9.19 3.89
CA VAL A 8 8.53 -10.48 3.26
C VAL A 8 7.61 -11.55 3.84
N SER A 9 7.37 -12.61 3.07
CA SER A 9 6.77 -13.82 3.61
C SER A 9 7.81 -14.59 4.42
N THR A 10 7.37 -15.56 5.22
CA THR A 10 8.29 -16.38 6.02
C THR A 10 9.27 -17.18 5.17
N GLU A 11 8.93 -17.43 3.90
CA GLU A 11 9.77 -18.18 2.96
C GLU A 11 10.65 -17.28 2.10
N ASP A 12 10.39 -15.98 2.09
CA ASP A 12 11.07 -15.01 1.25
C ASP A 12 12.29 -14.45 1.97
N GLN A 13 13.45 -14.48 1.31
CA GLN A 13 14.71 -14.00 1.88
C GLN A 13 15.13 -12.63 1.33
N ASN A 14 14.21 -11.89 0.72
CA ASN A 14 14.49 -10.60 0.09
C ASN A 14 14.52 -9.42 1.07
N LEU A 15 14.41 -9.66 2.37
CA LEU A 15 14.39 -8.58 3.37
C LEU A 15 15.66 -7.74 3.32
N ALA A 16 16.83 -8.39 3.21
CA ALA A 16 18.11 -7.69 3.15
C ALA A 16 18.22 -6.79 1.91
N LEU A 17 17.69 -7.25 0.76
CA LEU A 17 17.69 -6.47 -0.48
C LEU A 17 16.78 -5.26 -0.35
N GLN A 18 15.59 -5.43 0.21
CA GLN A 18 14.67 -4.32 0.46
C GLN A 18 15.28 -3.30 1.40
N ARG A 19 15.87 -3.76 2.49
CA ARG A 19 16.54 -2.90 3.48
C ARG A 19 17.65 -2.07 2.83
N SER A 20 18.48 -2.72 2.02
CA SER A 20 19.58 -2.08 1.34
C SER A 20 19.08 -1.01 0.36
N ALA A 21 18.05 -1.31 -0.41
CA ALA A 21 17.45 -0.35 -1.34
C ALA A 21 16.85 0.86 -0.60
N LEU A 22 16.17 0.62 0.51
CA LEU A 22 15.57 1.69 1.30
C LEU A 22 16.63 2.59 1.95
N LYS A 23 17.71 2.00 2.48
CA LYS A 23 18.82 2.78 3.01
C LYS A 23 19.51 3.60 1.91
N GLY A 24 19.61 3.03 0.71
CA GLY A 24 20.24 3.70 -0.43
C GLY A 24 19.54 4.98 -0.85
N VAL A 25 18.24 5.11 -0.64
CA VAL A 25 17.50 6.33 -0.94
C VAL A 25 17.39 7.29 0.23
N GLY A 26 17.97 6.95 1.38
CA GLY A 26 18.07 7.85 2.52
C GLY A 26 17.00 7.69 3.58
N CYS A 27 16.36 6.50 3.67
CA CYS A 27 15.41 6.24 4.74
C CYS A 27 16.11 6.24 6.10
N LYS A 28 15.65 7.09 7.00
CA LYS A 28 16.22 7.21 8.35
C LYS A 28 15.66 6.18 9.31
N ARG A 29 14.45 5.69 9.05
CA ARG A 29 13.81 4.66 9.85
C ARG A 29 13.21 3.64 8.90
N ILE A 30 13.38 2.35 9.20
CA ILE A 30 12.86 1.27 8.36
C ILE A 30 12.08 0.31 9.26
N TYR A 31 10.81 0.12 8.92
CA TYR A 31 9.96 -0.89 9.56
C TYR A 31 10.02 -2.17 8.75
N GLU A 32 10.33 -3.27 9.38
CA GLU A 32 10.47 -4.58 8.74
C GLU A 32 9.43 -5.53 9.28
N GLU A 33 8.79 -6.29 8.40
CA GLU A 33 7.71 -7.18 8.77
C GLU A 33 7.78 -8.50 8.03
N LYS A 34 7.54 -9.59 8.76
CA LYS A 34 7.37 -10.91 8.17
C LYS A 34 5.90 -11.31 8.34
N VAL A 35 5.26 -11.67 7.23
CA VAL A 35 3.85 -12.04 7.22
C VAL A 35 3.72 -13.47 6.72
N SER A 36 3.11 -14.35 7.53
CA SER A 36 2.81 -15.70 7.10
C SER A 36 1.55 -15.71 6.23
N GLY A 37 1.49 -16.62 5.25
CA GLY A 37 0.44 -16.62 4.23
C GLY A 37 -0.99 -16.72 4.75
N ALA A 38 -1.21 -17.34 5.92
CA ALA A 38 -2.55 -17.53 6.49
C ALA A 38 -3.03 -16.34 7.32
N LYS A 39 -2.13 -15.48 7.80
CA LYS A 39 -2.47 -14.34 8.64
C LYS A 39 -1.92 -13.07 8.02
N TRP A 40 -2.80 -12.15 7.71
CA TRP A 40 -2.41 -10.86 7.13
C TRP A 40 -2.36 -9.76 8.19
N ALA A 41 -1.92 -10.07 9.39
CA ALA A 41 -1.69 -9.08 10.44
C ALA A 41 -0.40 -8.32 10.15
N ARG A 42 -0.44 -7.00 10.22
CA ARG A 42 0.71 -6.14 9.93
C ARG A 42 0.90 -5.12 11.06
N PRO A 43 1.33 -5.58 12.24
CA PRO A 43 1.48 -4.67 13.39
C PRO A 43 2.54 -3.59 13.18
N LYS A 44 3.60 -3.89 12.40
CA LYS A 44 4.63 -2.90 12.10
C LYS A 44 4.10 -1.80 11.19
N LEU A 45 3.28 -2.16 10.20
CA LEU A 45 2.62 -1.18 9.34
C LEU A 45 1.69 -0.27 10.15
N ALA A 46 0.87 -0.84 11.01
CA ALA A 46 -0.02 -0.07 11.87
C ALA A 46 0.75 0.91 12.75
N ARG A 47 1.85 0.46 13.35
CA ARG A 47 2.71 1.31 14.18
C ARG A 47 3.32 2.45 13.36
N MET A 48 3.80 2.16 12.16
CA MET A 48 4.35 3.17 11.27
C MET A 48 3.32 4.23 10.94
N LEU A 49 2.11 3.82 10.55
CA LEU A 49 1.04 4.75 10.20
C LEU A 49 0.64 5.64 11.37
N ASP A 50 0.65 5.11 12.61
CA ASP A 50 0.32 5.88 13.81
C ASP A 50 1.40 6.93 14.16
N GLN A 51 2.63 6.72 13.72
CA GLN A 51 3.75 7.60 14.05
C GLN A 51 4.09 8.60 12.95
N LEU A 52 3.34 8.62 11.86
CA LEU A 52 3.58 9.54 10.77
C LEU A 52 3.30 10.98 11.16
N ARG A 53 4.12 11.89 10.63
CA ARG A 53 3.98 13.33 10.81
C ARG A 53 3.88 14.00 9.45
N ALA A 54 3.37 15.22 9.43
CA ALA A 54 3.30 16.01 8.21
C ALA A 54 4.70 16.16 7.58
N GLY A 55 4.78 15.91 6.30
CA GLY A 55 6.03 15.97 5.55
C GLY A 55 6.81 14.66 5.48
N ASP A 56 6.42 13.64 6.25
CA ASP A 56 7.04 12.33 6.14
C ASP A 56 6.67 11.66 4.81
N VAL A 57 7.57 10.85 4.27
CA VAL A 57 7.32 10.07 3.05
C VAL A 57 7.61 8.61 3.34
N VAL A 58 6.62 7.76 3.13
CA VAL A 58 6.78 6.32 3.23
C VAL A 58 7.36 5.81 1.92
N VAL A 59 8.47 5.09 2.01
CA VAL A 59 9.17 4.52 0.85
C VAL A 59 9.09 3.01 0.92
N VAL A 60 8.67 2.39 -0.17
CA VAL A 60 8.63 0.93 -0.30
C VAL A 60 9.37 0.52 -1.57
N SER A 61 9.87 -0.72 -1.61
CA SER A 61 10.53 -1.20 -2.82
C SER A 61 9.51 -1.43 -3.93
N ARG A 62 8.33 -1.98 -3.59
CA ARG A 62 7.21 -2.22 -4.50
C ARG A 62 5.90 -2.02 -3.76
N LEU A 63 4.85 -1.66 -4.49
CA LEU A 63 3.53 -1.50 -3.90
C LEU A 63 2.97 -2.80 -3.35
N ASP A 64 3.30 -3.95 -3.94
CA ASP A 64 2.86 -5.26 -3.46
C ASP A 64 3.50 -5.66 -2.12
N ARG A 65 4.56 -4.97 -1.71
CA ARG A 65 5.15 -5.12 -0.38
C ARG A 65 4.44 -4.27 0.67
N LEU A 66 3.70 -3.27 0.24
CA LEU A 66 2.94 -2.39 1.14
C LEU A 66 1.50 -2.88 1.29
N ALA A 67 0.87 -3.25 0.19
CA ALA A 67 -0.54 -3.59 0.14
C ALA A 67 -0.75 -4.95 -0.53
N ARG A 68 -1.79 -5.66 -0.11
CA ARG A 68 -2.15 -6.97 -0.69
C ARG A 68 -3.16 -6.86 -1.83
N SER A 69 -3.76 -5.69 -2.01
CA SER A 69 -4.76 -5.43 -3.03
C SER A 69 -4.83 -3.94 -3.33
N THR A 70 -5.47 -3.58 -4.44
CA THR A 70 -5.70 -2.17 -4.78
C THR A 70 -6.49 -1.46 -3.69
N ARG A 71 -7.49 -2.14 -3.13
CA ARG A 71 -8.33 -1.58 -2.05
C ARG A 71 -7.50 -1.30 -0.80
N ASP A 72 -6.64 -2.25 -0.41
CA ASP A 72 -5.74 -2.09 0.73
C ASP A 72 -4.79 -0.92 0.50
N LEU A 73 -4.24 -0.80 -0.71
CA LEU A 73 -3.36 0.32 -1.08
C LEU A 73 -4.08 1.66 -0.93
N LEU A 74 -5.33 1.74 -1.37
CA LEU A 74 -6.09 2.98 -1.28
C LEU A 74 -6.41 3.35 0.18
N GLU A 75 -6.70 2.37 1.02
CA GLU A 75 -6.91 2.61 2.44
C GLU A 75 -5.66 3.15 3.11
N ILE A 76 -4.50 2.59 2.76
CA ILE A 76 -3.21 3.07 3.26
C ILE A 76 -2.94 4.49 2.74
N ALA A 77 -3.17 4.73 1.45
CA ALA A 77 -2.98 6.06 0.86
C ALA A 77 -3.87 7.12 1.52
N GLU A 78 -5.09 6.77 1.88
CA GLU A 78 -6.01 7.64 2.61
C GLU A 78 -5.44 8.02 3.97
N GLN A 79 -4.93 7.03 4.71
CA GLN A 79 -4.31 7.27 6.01
C GLN A 79 -3.07 8.15 5.89
N LEU A 80 -2.27 7.95 4.85
CA LEU A 80 -1.11 8.80 4.57
C LEU A 80 -1.53 10.24 4.31
N LYS A 81 -2.58 10.41 3.52
CA LYS A 81 -3.11 11.73 3.21
C LYS A 81 -3.61 12.45 4.48
N GLU A 82 -4.31 11.74 5.35
CA GLU A 82 -4.78 12.30 6.62
C GLU A 82 -3.63 12.74 7.51
N ALA A 83 -2.51 12.01 7.48
CA ALA A 83 -1.30 12.36 8.23
C ALA A 83 -0.44 13.41 7.52
N GLU A 84 -0.86 13.86 6.34
CA GLU A 84 -0.10 14.76 5.47
C GLU A 84 1.27 14.18 5.08
N ALA A 85 1.32 12.85 4.90
CA ALA A 85 2.50 12.11 4.51
C ALA A 85 2.40 11.67 3.05
N GLY A 86 3.54 11.45 2.42
CA GLY A 86 3.60 10.98 1.03
C GLY A 86 3.91 9.49 0.93
N LEU A 87 3.80 8.96 -0.28
CA LEU A 87 4.14 7.59 -0.61
C LEU A 87 5.06 7.58 -1.83
N ARG A 88 6.07 6.73 -1.80
CA ARG A 88 6.98 6.54 -2.91
C ARG A 88 7.34 5.07 -3.05
N SER A 89 7.22 4.53 -4.26
CA SER A 89 7.64 3.17 -4.58
C SER A 89 8.87 3.21 -5.48
N LEU A 90 9.92 2.48 -5.13
CA LEU A 90 11.18 2.51 -5.87
C LEU A 90 11.06 1.85 -7.25
N HIS A 91 10.28 0.78 -7.37
CA HIS A 91 10.11 0.07 -8.65
C HIS A 91 8.91 0.59 -9.45
N GLU A 92 8.15 1.53 -8.89
CA GLU A 92 6.95 2.06 -9.52
C GLU A 92 6.95 3.58 -9.38
N PRO A 93 7.81 4.28 -10.13
CA PRO A 93 7.96 5.74 -10.00
C PRO A 93 6.67 6.53 -10.24
N TRP A 94 5.73 5.93 -11.00
CA TRP A 94 4.43 6.53 -11.26
C TRP A 94 3.55 6.63 -10.01
N ALA A 95 3.86 5.88 -8.96
CA ALA A 95 3.08 5.85 -7.72
C ALA A 95 3.60 6.80 -6.65
N ASP A 96 4.35 7.82 -7.04
CA ASP A 96 4.91 8.81 -6.14
C ASP A 96 3.88 9.91 -5.86
N THR A 97 3.27 9.90 -4.66
CA THR A 97 2.27 10.91 -4.29
C THR A 97 2.88 12.28 -3.99
N THR A 98 4.20 12.37 -3.93
CA THR A 98 4.87 13.67 -3.78
C THR A 98 4.85 14.45 -5.10
N SER A 99 4.53 13.78 -6.21
CA SER A 99 4.35 14.42 -7.51
C SER A 99 2.87 14.56 -7.87
N PRO A 100 2.47 15.61 -8.63
CA PRO A 100 1.10 15.73 -9.10
C PRO A 100 0.66 14.56 -9.98
N ALA A 101 1.53 14.05 -10.83
CA ALA A 101 1.24 12.91 -11.71
C ALA A 101 0.95 11.64 -10.90
N GLY A 102 1.75 11.36 -9.87
CA GLY A 102 1.53 10.20 -9.01
C GLY A 102 0.21 10.28 -8.25
N ARG A 103 -0.15 11.46 -7.75
CA ARG A 103 -1.43 11.67 -7.09
C ARG A 103 -2.60 11.43 -8.03
N MET A 104 -2.47 11.87 -9.28
CA MET A 104 -3.51 11.65 -10.30
C MET A 104 -3.68 10.16 -10.60
N VAL A 105 -2.58 9.42 -10.73
CA VAL A 105 -2.62 7.97 -10.96
C VAL A 105 -3.34 7.26 -9.82
N LEU A 106 -3.03 7.59 -8.57
CA LEU A 106 -3.70 6.98 -7.43
C LEU A 106 -5.19 7.32 -7.39
N THR A 107 -5.58 8.52 -7.80
CA THR A 107 -6.98 8.92 -7.90
C THR A 107 -7.71 8.06 -8.95
N VAL A 108 -7.07 7.78 -10.09
CA VAL A 108 -7.62 6.89 -11.10
C VAL A 108 -7.80 5.48 -10.56
N PHE A 109 -6.82 4.94 -9.85
CA PHE A 109 -6.94 3.63 -9.21
C PHE A 109 -8.08 3.60 -8.20
N ALA A 110 -8.28 4.68 -7.45
CA ALA A 110 -9.39 4.78 -6.51
C ALA A 110 -10.74 4.65 -7.24
N GLY A 111 -10.89 5.33 -8.36
CA GLY A 111 -12.10 5.23 -9.19
C GLY A 111 -12.32 3.83 -9.73
N ILE A 112 -11.26 3.16 -10.19
CA ILE A 112 -11.34 1.78 -10.70
C ILE A 112 -11.75 0.81 -9.59
N ALA A 113 -11.17 0.93 -8.41
CA ALA A 113 -11.49 0.06 -7.28
C ALA A 113 -12.95 0.21 -6.84
N GLU A 114 -13.46 1.45 -6.83
CA GLU A 114 -14.85 1.72 -6.51
C GLU A 114 -15.79 1.14 -7.56
N PHE A 115 -15.45 1.29 -8.83
CA PHE A 115 -16.21 0.71 -9.94
C PHE A 115 -16.25 -0.82 -9.86
N GLU A 116 -15.13 -1.47 -9.59
CA GLU A 116 -15.07 -2.93 -9.41
C GLU A 116 -15.98 -3.38 -8.28
N ARG A 117 -16.02 -2.63 -7.19
CA ARG A 117 -16.88 -2.93 -6.05
C ARG A 117 -18.35 -2.86 -6.44
N GLU A 118 -18.75 -1.86 -7.18
CA GLU A 118 -20.11 -1.72 -7.68
C GLU A 118 -20.49 -2.85 -8.63
N LEU A 119 -19.58 -3.27 -9.51
CA LEU A 119 -19.80 -4.41 -10.39
C LEU A 119 -19.99 -5.71 -9.62
N ILE A 120 -19.23 -5.94 -8.57
CA ILE A 120 -19.36 -7.13 -7.72
C ILE A 120 -20.74 -7.15 -7.06
N HIS A 121 -21.18 -6.02 -6.53
CA HIS A 121 -22.50 -5.90 -5.92
C HIS A 121 -23.62 -6.18 -6.93
N GLU A 122 -23.48 -5.63 -8.12
CA GLU A 122 -24.46 -5.82 -9.19
C GLU A 122 -24.54 -7.28 -9.65
N ARG A 123 -23.39 -7.95 -9.82
CA ARG A 123 -23.33 -9.37 -10.16
C ARG A 123 -23.95 -10.24 -9.08
N THR A 124 -23.70 -9.95 -7.81
CA THR A 124 -24.29 -10.68 -6.70
C THR A 124 -25.81 -10.52 -6.67
N ARG A 125 -26.30 -9.31 -6.92
CA ARG A 125 -27.72 -9.01 -6.99
C ARG A 125 -28.39 -9.75 -8.15
N SER A 126 -27.79 -9.73 -9.32
CA SER A 126 -28.27 -10.47 -10.50
C SER A 126 -28.26 -11.98 -10.26
N GLY A 127 -27.23 -12.51 -9.64
CA GLY A 127 -27.13 -13.91 -9.28
C GLY A 127 -28.22 -14.36 -8.29
N ARG A 128 -28.56 -13.53 -7.32
CA ARG A 128 -29.65 -13.81 -6.37
C ARG A 128 -31.02 -13.85 -7.05
N VAL A 129 -31.25 -12.92 -7.96
CA VAL A 129 -32.51 -12.87 -8.73
C VAL A 129 -32.63 -14.13 -9.61
N ALA A 130 -31.57 -14.49 -10.30
CA ALA A 130 -31.53 -15.68 -11.15
C ALA A 130 -31.74 -16.96 -10.32
N ALA A 131 -31.19 -17.05 -9.13
CA ALA A 131 -31.36 -18.21 -8.26
C ALA A 131 -32.78 -18.38 -7.75
N LYS A 132 -33.54 -17.31 -7.66
CA LYS A 132 -34.95 -17.35 -7.23
C LYS A 132 -35.92 -17.64 -8.37
N ALA A 133 -35.49 -17.48 -9.58
CA ALA A 133 -36.31 -17.78 -10.76
C ALA A 133 -36.22 -19.27 -11.09
#